data_6a4a2ed1774546881905bc0883c5f7f5
#
_entry.id   6a4a2ed1774546881905bc0883c5f7f5
#
_cell.length_a   1.000
_cell.length_b   1.000
_cell.length_c   1.000
_cell.angle_alpha   90.00
_cell.angle_beta   90.00
_cell.angle_gamma   90.00
#
_symmetry.space_group_name_H-M   'P 1'
#
loop_
_entity.id
_entity.type
_entity.pdbx_description
1 polymer ?
#
loop_
_entity_poly.entity_id
_entity_poly.type
_entity_poly.pdbx_seq_one_letter_code
_entity_poly.pdbx_strand_id
1 'polypeptide(L)'
;MSHEEYKSAEEKLVYMANQIAGFFQVMGHEAAVDGIADHINKFWEPRMRSHLFEIIGRGGEGFNPLVLEAAAKVKRPKEASV
;
A
#
# COMPACT_ATOMS: atom_id res chain seq x y z
N MET A 1 -22.96 -9.53 -1.53
CA MET A 1 -22.52 -9.42 -1.71
C MET A 1 -21.70 -9.17 -1.90
N SER A 2 -21.34 -8.97 -1.89
CA SER A 2 -20.67 -8.71 -2.08
C SER A 2 -19.46 -8.73 -2.35
N HIS A 3 -18.91 -9.25 -2.22
CA HIS A 3 -17.61 -9.64 -2.52
C HIS A 3 -17.19 -9.22 -3.86
N GLU A 4 -18.04 -9.08 -4.67
CA GLU A 4 -17.68 -8.67 -5.98
C GLU A 4 -17.40 -7.22 -6.06
N GLU A 5 -17.28 -6.58 -4.94
CA GLU A 5 -16.87 -5.22 -4.97
C GLU A 5 -15.51 -5.04 -5.56
N TYR A 6 -14.69 -6.09 -5.52
CA TYR A 6 -13.34 -5.98 -6.03
C TYR A 6 -13.28 -6.64 -7.38
N LYS A 7 -13.04 -5.86 -8.40
CA LYS A 7 -12.97 -6.39 -9.74
C LYS A 7 -11.66 -7.07 -10.03
N SER A 8 -10.63 -6.78 -9.23
CA SER A 8 -9.33 -7.34 -9.49
C SER A 8 -8.52 -7.36 -8.24
N ALA A 9 -7.39 -8.08 -8.30
CA ALA A 9 -6.48 -8.09 -7.18
C ALA A 9 -5.92 -6.69 -6.94
N GLU A 10 -5.78 -5.93 -8.01
CA GLU A 10 -5.28 -4.58 -7.90
C GLU A 10 -6.23 -3.70 -7.09
N GLU A 11 -7.51 -3.77 -7.39
CA GLU A 11 -8.48 -2.97 -6.64
C GLU A 11 -8.50 -3.37 -5.18
N LYS A 12 -8.38 -4.66 -4.93
CA LYS A 12 -8.38 -5.13 -3.57
C LYS A 12 -7.16 -4.62 -2.82
N LEU A 13 -6.02 -4.61 -3.48
CA LEU A 13 -4.79 -4.15 -2.84
C LEU A 13 -4.89 -2.66 -2.52
N VAL A 14 -5.44 -1.87 -3.44
CA VAL A 14 -5.64 -0.44 -3.19
C VAL A 14 -6.56 -0.25 -2.00
N TYR A 15 -7.63 -1.03 -1.94
CA TYR A 15 -8.56 -0.93 -0.83
C TYR A 15 -7.87 -1.24 0.50
N MET A 16 -7.07 -2.31 0.51
CA MET A 16 -6.38 -2.71 1.73
C MET A 16 -5.40 -1.62 2.19
N ALA A 17 -4.67 -1.05 1.26
CA ALA A 17 -3.73 -0.01 1.61
C ALA A 17 -4.45 1.21 2.17
N ASN A 18 -5.58 1.56 1.58
CA ASN A 18 -6.35 2.70 2.06
C ASN A 18 -6.94 2.44 3.43
N GLN A 19 -7.30 1.21 3.72
CA GLN A 19 -7.79 0.86 5.04
C GLN A 19 -6.71 1.09 6.08
N ILE A 20 -5.49 0.68 5.76
CA ILE A 20 -4.37 0.89 6.67
C ILE A 20 -4.15 2.38 6.89
N ALA A 21 -4.22 3.16 5.82
CA ALA A 21 -4.04 4.61 5.93
C ALA A 21 -5.13 5.21 6.81
N GLY A 22 -6.36 4.74 6.66
CA GLY A 22 -7.45 5.25 7.46
C GLY A 22 -7.26 4.99 8.93
N PHE A 23 -6.65 3.86 9.25
CA PHE A 23 -6.39 3.52 10.63
C PHE A 23 -5.33 4.43 11.23
N PHE A 24 -4.27 4.71 10.49
CA PHE A 24 -3.16 5.48 11.03
C PHE A 24 -3.34 6.99 10.93
N GLN A 25 -4.22 7.45 10.06
CA GLN A 25 -4.29 8.89 9.79
C GLN A 25 -4.59 9.73 11.01
N VAL A 26 -5.25 9.17 12.01
CA VAL A 26 -5.58 9.92 13.21
C VAL A 26 -4.35 10.25 14.05
N MET A 27 -3.23 9.63 13.75
CA MET A 27 -2.03 9.83 14.54
C MET A 27 -1.21 11.04 14.11
N GLY A 28 -1.65 11.75 13.08
CA GLY A 28 -0.88 12.87 12.58
C GLY A 28 -0.10 12.46 11.36
N HIS A 29 0.27 13.44 10.56
CA HIS A 29 0.82 13.16 9.24
C HIS A 29 2.06 12.25 9.27
N GLU A 30 3.09 12.66 9.98
CA GLU A 30 4.33 11.90 9.96
C GLU A 30 4.19 10.55 10.61
N ALA A 31 3.51 10.51 11.74
CA ALA A 31 3.31 9.24 12.42
C ALA A 31 2.48 8.30 11.56
N ALA A 32 1.54 8.84 10.82
CA ALA A 32 0.71 8.02 9.94
C ALA A 32 1.55 7.43 8.82
N VAL A 33 2.37 8.24 8.18
CA VAL A 33 3.23 7.77 7.10
C VAL A 33 4.14 6.66 7.60
N ASP A 34 4.77 6.89 8.75
CA ASP A 34 5.67 5.88 9.30
C ASP A 34 4.93 4.62 9.69
N GLY A 35 3.74 4.77 10.25
CA GLY A 35 2.95 3.61 10.66
C GLY A 35 2.51 2.76 9.48
N ILE A 36 2.08 3.42 8.42
CA ILE A 36 1.65 2.71 7.23
C ILE A 36 2.82 1.94 6.63
N ALA A 37 3.96 2.61 6.49
CA ALA A 37 5.13 1.97 5.91
C ALA A 37 5.59 0.80 6.77
N ASP A 38 5.60 0.99 8.07
CA ASP A 38 6.02 -0.07 8.98
C ASP A 38 5.10 -1.27 8.88
N HIS A 39 3.80 -1.02 8.84
CA HIS A 39 2.82 -2.10 8.72
C HIS A 39 3.04 -2.89 7.45
N ILE A 40 3.21 -2.19 6.34
CA ILE A 40 3.41 -2.86 5.06
C ILE A 40 4.71 -3.64 5.06
N ASN A 41 5.77 -3.05 5.59
CA ASN A 41 7.05 -3.74 5.62
C ASN A 41 7.00 -5.00 6.46
N LYS A 42 6.21 -5.00 7.52
CA LYS A 42 6.15 -6.15 8.42
C LYS A 42 5.17 -7.23 7.97
N PHE A 43 4.06 -6.83 7.38
CA PHE A 43 2.99 -7.78 7.14
C PHE A 43 2.73 -8.12 5.69
N TRP A 44 3.12 -7.27 4.76
CA TRP A 44 2.88 -7.56 3.36
C TRP A 44 4.03 -8.39 2.81
N GLU A 45 3.66 -9.44 2.07
CA GLU A 45 4.66 -10.26 1.43
C GLU A 45 5.35 -9.50 0.31
N PRO A 46 6.55 -9.93 -0.07
CA PRO A 46 7.29 -9.24 -1.14
C PRO A 46 6.47 -9.08 -2.40
N ARG A 47 5.67 -10.09 -2.74
CA ARG A 47 4.86 -10.01 -3.95
C ARG A 47 3.84 -8.87 -3.85
N MET A 48 3.26 -8.71 -2.69
CA MET A 48 2.30 -7.63 -2.50
C MET A 48 2.97 -6.27 -2.58
N ARG A 49 4.17 -6.17 -2.01
CA ARG A 49 4.89 -4.91 -2.08
C ARG A 49 5.30 -4.58 -3.51
N SER A 50 5.68 -5.60 -4.28
CA SER A 50 5.97 -5.39 -5.69
C SER A 50 4.76 -4.85 -6.42
N HIS A 51 3.61 -5.44 -6.13
CA HIS A 51 2.37 -5.02 -6.78
C HIS A 51 2.04 -3.58 -6.42
N LEU A 52 2.25 -3.21 -5.17
CA LEU A 52 2.04 -1.84 -4.73
C LEU A 52 2.87 -0.88 -5.56
N PHE A 53 4.15 -1.19 -5.75
CA PHE A 53 5.02 -0.33 -6.53
C PHE A 53 4.63 -0.30 -8.00
N GLU A 54 4.14 -1.41 -8.53
CA GLU A 54 3.67 -1.42 -9.91
C GLU A 54 2.51 -0.45 -10.12
N ILE A 55 1.56 -0.49 -9.18
CA ILE A 55 0.40 0.37 -9.30
C ILE A 55 0.82 1.83 -9.18
N ILE A 56 1.69 2.12 -8.24
CA ILE A 56 2.17 3.48 -8.05
C ILE A 56 2.93 3.94 -9.27
N GLY A 57 3.70 3.06 -9.90
CA GLY A 57 4.44 3.40 -11.09
C GLY A 57 3.55 3.76 -12.26
N ARG A 58 2.31 3.31 -12.25
CA ARG A 58 1.36 3.65 -13.29
C ARG A 58 0.48 4.84 -12.90
N GLY A 59 0.84 5.54 -11.84
CA GLY A 59 0.12 6.73 -11.43
C GLY A 59 -0.43 6.67 -10.03
N GLY A 60 -0.59 5.49 -9.46
CA GLY A 60 -1.06 5.35 -8.09
C GLY A 60 -2.49 5.80 -7.88
N GLU A 61 -3.29 5.78 -8.94
CA GLU A 61 -4.64 6.27 -8.86
C GLU A 61 -5.46 5.46 -7.85
N GLY A 62 -6.22 6.18 -7.03
CA GLY A 62 -7.06 5.51 -6.05
C GLY A 62 -6.44 5.39 -4.68
N PHE A 63 -5.14 5.55 -4.56
CA PHE A 63 -4.49 5.46 -3.27
C PHE A 63 -4.68 6.73 -2.45
N ASN A 64 -4.88 6.56 -1.16
CA ASN A 64 -4.85 7.65 -0.22
C ASN A 64 -3.47 8.31 -0.31
N PRO A 65 -3.40 9.65 -0.30
CA PRO A 65 -2.10 10.32 -0.40
C PRO A 65 -1.09 9.84 0.64
N LEU A 66 -1.55 9.46 1.83
CA LEU A 66 -0.63 8.97 2.84
C LEU A 66 0.04 7.68 2.41
N VAL A 67 -0.67 6.85 1.65
CA VAL A 67 -0.08 5.62 1.14
C VAL A 67 1.04 5.96 0.17
N LEU A 68 0.81 6.95 -0.70
CA LEU A 68 1.82 7.32 -1.68
C LEU A 68 3.07 7.83 -0.99
N GLU A 69 2.90 8.59 0.07
CA GLU A 69 4.07 9.06 0.82
C GLU A 69 4.76 7.92 1.54
N ALA A 70 3.97 7.04 2.12
CA ALA A 70 4.55 5.92 2.86
C ALA A 70 5.32 4.99 1.94
N ALA A 71 4.94 4.93 0.67
CA ALA A 71 5.62 4.04 -0.26
C ALA A 71 7.11 4.33 -0.35
N ALA A 72 7.51 5.58 -0.12
CA ALA A 72 8.91 5.91 -0.16
C ALA A 72 9.70 5.21 0.95
N LYS A 73 9.00 4.78 1.99
CA LYS A 73 9.63 4.12 3.13
C LYS A 73 9.35 2.62 3.14
N VAL A 74 8.63 2.13 2.17
CA VAL A 74 8.37 0.71 2.04
C VAL A 74 9.55 0.07 1.33
N LYS A 75 10.05 -1.03 1.89
CA LYS A 75 11.20 -1.69 1.31
C LYS A 75 10.81 -2.39 0.02
N ARG A 76 11.57 -2.10 -1.03
CA ARG A 76 11.33 -2.77 -2.29
C ARG A 76 11.82 -4.20 -2.18
N PRO A 77 11.04 -5.15 -2.68
CA PRO A 77 11.48 -6.53 -2.67
C PRO A 77 12.71 -6.66 -3.55
N LYS A 78 13.58 -7.59 -3.21
CA LYS A 78 14.69 -7.86 -4.07
C LYS A 78 14.19 -8.39 -5.39
N GLU A 79 14.86 -7.97 -6.45
CA GLU A 79 14.52 -8.49 -7.75
C GLU A 79 15.01 -9.90 -7.84
N ALA A 80 14.12 -10.80 -7.87
CA ALA A 80 14.51 -12.19 -7.88
C ALA A 80 15.34 -12.53 -9.11
N SER A 81 15.05 -11.85 -10.13
CA SER A 81 15.70 -12.18 -11.37
C SER A 81 17.13 -11.85 -11.41
N VAL A 82 17.49 -10.97 -10.61
CA VAL A 82 18.87 -10.55 -10.75
C VAL A 82 19.73 -11.42 -9.95
#